data_9d53884b61682add5accf055777a8583
#
_entry.id   9d53884b61682add5accf055777a8583
#
_cell.length_a   1.000
_cell.length_b   1.000
_cell.length_c   1.000
_cell.angle_alpha   90.00
_cell.angle_beta   90.00
_cell.angle_gamma   90.00
#
_symmetry.space_group_name_H-M   'P 1'
#
loop_
_entity.id
_entity.type
_entity.pdbx_description
1 polymer ?
#
loop_
_entity_poly.entity_id
_entity_poly.type
_entity_poly.pdbx_seq_one_letter_code
_entity_poly.pdbx_strand_id
1 'polypeptide(L)'
;MHELHDLAALTAHLAARRPLADTVITGLDLRERAVDLSSTDVRNAVFLGCQLDAPALVDLVSRGALVFPRLEGLPYEPWRTTLYSPDELFRGFDENDPCTYCDTPDARIYGHFKKTGGADEAPMLEAFARRLHDHGITEALEALLQKHPRVVAFMGGHAMRRDDPAYLTVAQMAARLAKEGFLVATGGGPGAMEAANLGARFGDAPTSRLAAAVQGLAPAPLYSDKAWLSTAFQVRAAHADVLAGSPATLGVPTFFYGHEPPNLFATHHAKYFANCTREEGLVSLATHGIIFAPGAAGTVQEIFQDACQNHYGTVRGEVAPMALYGERYWKEELPVWPALEALARRAKWTDRIVVSDDAEAVLRFVTTVGPRTLSRASWSFCGAFCADQ
;
A
#
# COMPACT_ATOMS: atom_id res chain seq x y z
N MET A 1 16.31 7.22 -14.34
CA MET A 1 16.72 8.56 -13.85
C MET A 1 17.24 8.37 -12.45
N HIS A 2 18.32 9.02 -12.04
CA HIS A 2 18.86 8.87 -10.68
C HIS A 2 18.17 9.88 -9.76
N GLU A 3 17.78 9.45 -8.54
CA GLU A 3 17.04 10.31 -7.62
C GLU A 3 17.84 10.60 -6.35
N LEU A 4 17.80 11.86 -5.88
CA LEU A 4 18.50 12.36 -4.71
C LEU A 4 17.48 13.02 -3.76
N HIS A 5 17.28 12.45 -2.57
CA HIS A 5 16.24 12.84 -1.61
C HIS A 5 16.79 13.45 -0.32
N ASP A 6 18.11 13.47 -0.15
CA ASP A 6 18.76 14.03 1.02
C ASP A 6 20.01 14.84 0.65
N LEU A 7 20.34 15.81 1.48
CA LEU A 7 21.45 16.74 1.24
C LEU A 7 22.81 16.02 1.28
N ALA A 8 22.97 14.96 2.06
CA ALA A 8 24.21 14.21 2.15
C ALA A 8 24.47 13.44 0.85
N ALA A 9 23.43 12.79 0.29
CA ALA A 9 23.52 12.12 -1.00
C ALA A 9 23.84 13.09 -2.14
N LEU A 10 23.19 14.27 -2.17
CA LEU A 10 23.50 15.31 -3.16
C LEU A 10 24.94 15.81 -3.01
N THR A 11 25.38 16.08 -1.78
CA THR A 11 26.75 16.51 -1.51
C THR A 11 27.78 15.48 -1.94
N ALA A 12 27.55 14.21 -1.62
CA ALA A 12 28.44 13.10 -2.04
C ALA A 12 28.47 12.95 -3.56
N HIS A 13 27.32 13.11 -4.24
CA HIS A 13 27.23 13.06 -5.70
C HIS A 13 28.08 14.15 -6.35
N LEU A 14 28.00 15.38 -5.87
CA LEU A 14 28.78 16.51 -6.36
C LEU A 14 30.28 16.42 -6.00
N ALA A 15 30.61 15.93 -4.80
CA ALA A 15 32.00 15.70 -4.40
C ALA A 15 32.67 14.66 -5.30
N ALA A 16 31.91 13.70 -5.81
CA ALA A 16 32.37 12.73 -6.81
C ALA A 16 32.43 13.31 -8.24
N ARG A 17 32.19 14.63 -8.41
CA ARG A 17 32.14 15.32 -9.71
C ARG A 17 31.18 14.68 -10.73
N ARG A 18 30.12 14.09 -10.27
CA ARG A 18 29.09 13.52 -11.15
C ARG A 18 28.15 14.63 -11.65
N PRO A 19 27.77 14.63 -12.92
CA PRO A 19 26.78 15.59 -13.42
C PRO A 19 25.40 15.33 -12.79
N LEU A 20 24.62 16.38 -12.66
CA LEU A 20 23.21 16.28 -12.29
C LEU A 20 22.31 16.14 -13.53
N ALA A 21 22.88 16.09 -14.73
CA ALA A 21 22.11 15.84 -15.94
C ALA A 21 21.27 14.57 -15.80
N ASP A 22 19.98 14.66 -16.19
CA ASP A 22 19.00 13.58 -16.09
C ASP A 22 18.80 13.01 -14.65
N THR A 23 19.04 13.83 -13.62
CA THR A 23 18.86 13.48 -12.21
C THR A 23 17.65 14.22 -11.63
N VAL A 24 16.91 13.58 -10.74
CA VAL A 24 15.81 14.19 -9.98
C VAL A 24 16.29 14.53 -8.56
N ILE A 25 16.06 15.75 -8.12
CA ILE A 25 16.37 16.24 -6.77
C ILE A 25 15.05 16.65 -6.12
N THR A 26 14.71 16.04 -4.98
CA THR A 26 13.37 16.16 -4.40
C THR A 26 13.39 16.71 -2.98
N GLY A 27 12.60 17.79 -2.73
CA GLY A 27 12.24 18.26 -1.40
C GLY A 27 13.36 18.93 -0.58
N LEU A 28 14.52 19.21 -1.19
CA LEU A 28 15.67 19.76 -0.46
C LEU A 28 15.59 21.28 -0.29
N ASP A 29 16.02 21.74 0.88
CA ASP A 29 16.33 23.17 1.09
C ASP A 29 17.75 23.45 0.60
N LEU A 30 17.85 24.13 -0.53
CA LEU A 30 19.11 24.47 -1.21
C LEU A 30 19.42 25.97 -1.14
N ARG A 31 18.73 26.70 -0.28
CA ARG A 31 18.99 28.12 -0.03
C ARG A 31 20.30 28.29 0.73
N GLU A 32 20.80 29.53 0.77
CA GLU A 32 21.98 29.92 1.54
C GLU A 32 23.27 29.16 1.19
N ARG A 33 23.39 28.72 -0.08
CA ARG A 33 24.57 27.99 -0.58
C ARG A 33 24.85 26.68 0.16
N ALA A 34 23.80 26.00 0.61
CA ALA A 34 23.94 24.67 1.20
C ALA A 34 24.77 23.74 0.30
N VAL A 35 24.69 23.95 -1.03
CA VAL A 35 25.47 23.19 -2.04
C VAL A 35 25.77 24.09 -3.23
N ASP A 36 27.01 24.06 -3.71
CA ASP A 36 27.41 24.82 -4.92
C ASP A 36 27.04 24.02 -6.19
N LEU A 37 26.04 24.50 -6.90
CA LEU A 37 25.55 23.93 -8.16
C LEU A 37 26.09 24.61 -9.42
N SER A 38 26.92 25.64 -9.25
CA SER A 38 27.36 26.53 -10.35
C SER A 38 28.24 25.83 -11.39
N SER A 39 28.99 24.82 -10.98
CA SER A 39 29.97 24.14 -11.84
C SER A 39 29.51 22.79 -12.39
N THR A 40 28.35 22.30 -11.98
CA THR A 40 27.86 21.01 -12.42
C THR A 40 26.92 21.09 -13.63
N ASP A 41 26.90 20.08 -14.49
CA ASP A 41 25.96 19.99 -15.60
C ASP A 41 24.58 19.64 -15.05
N VAL A 42 23.59 20.53 -15.32
CA VAL A 42 22.21 20.42 -14.83
C VAL A 42 21.19 20.26 -15.96
N ARG A 43 21.64 19.97 -17.20
CA ARG A 43 20.74 19.80 -18.32
C ARG A 43 19.76 18.64 -18.05
N ASN A 44 18.47 18.91 -18.22
CA ASN A 44 17.38 17.98 -17.88
C ASN A 44 17.36 17.53 -16.40
N ALA A 45 18.15 18.16 -15.52
CA ALA A 45 17.97 17.94 -14.09
C ALA A 45 16.59 18.44 -13.67
N VAL A 46 15.92 17.70 -12.79
CA VAL A 46 14.57 18.04 -12.31
C VAL A 46 14.64 18.33 -10.81
N PHE A 47 14.29 19.56 -10.43
CA PHE A 47 14.20 19.98 -9.03
C PHE A 47 12.73 20.02 -8.62
N LEU A 48 12.30 19.06 -7.78
CA LEU A 48 10.91 18.90 -7.36
C LEU A 48 10.74 19.40 -5.92
N GLY A 49 9.97 20.48 -5.73
CA GLY A 49 9.67 21.03 -4.40
C GLY A 49 10.89 21.50 -3.61
N CYS A 50 12.04 21.69 -4.27
CA CYS A 50 13.23 22.24 -3.65
C CYS A 50 13.05 23.72 -3.34
N GLN A 51 13.63 24.18 -2.22
CA GLN A 51 13.70 25.59 -1.88
C GLN A 51 15.01 26.16 -2.45
N LEU A 52 14.89 27.17 -3.29
CA LEU A 52 15.99 27.81 -4.00
C LEU A 52 15.91 29.33 -3.80
N ASP A 53 17.04 29.98 -3.72
CA ASP A 53 17.12 31.43 -3.80
C ASP A 53 16.85 31.88 -5.25
N ALA A 54 16.28 33.07 -5.44
CA ALA A 54 15.92 33.56 -6.75
C ALA A 54 17.06 33.57 -7.77
N PRO A 55 18.31 33.95 -7.42
CA PRO A 55 19.43 33.84 -8.34
C PRO A 55 19.77 32.41 -8.75
N ALA A 56 19.71 31.44 -7.81
CA ALA A 56 19.98 30.04 -8.09
C ALA A 56 18.86 29.42 -9.00
N LEU A 57 17.61 29.78 -8.78
CA LEU A 57 16.49 29.38 -9.63
C LEU A 57 16.71 29.85 -11.08
N VAL A 58 17.03 31.13 -11.28
CA VAL A 58 17.24 31.69 -12.62
C VAL A 58 18.44 31.03 -13.30
N ASP A 59 19.55 30.81 -12.58
CA ASP A 59 20.73 30.13 -13.11
C ASP A 59 20.44 28.72 -13.54
N LEU A 60 19.82 27.89 -12.68
CA LEU A 60 19.48 26.50 -13.00
C LEU A 60 18.57 26.38 -14.23
N VAL A 61 17.51 27.18 -14.29
CA VAL A 61 16.59 27.19 -15.45
C VAL A 61 17.32 27.63 -16.72
N SER A 62 18.19 28.65 -16.65
CA SER A 62 18.95 29.12 -17.82
C SER A 62 19.92 28.07 -18.37
N ARG A 63 20.38 27.14 -17.53
CA ARG A 63 21.27 26.03 -17.89
C ARG A 63 20.51 24.75 -18.24
N GLY A 64 19.18 24.81 -18.36
CA GLY A 64 18.34 23.71 -18.85
C GLY A 64 17.79 22.75 -17.79
N ALA A 65 17.82 23.16 -16.51
CA ALA A 65 17.11 22.41 -15.46
C ALA A 65 15.61 22.72 -15.48
N LEU A 66 14.80 21.73 -15.09
CA LEU A 66 13.38 21.88 -14.83
C LEU A 66 13.15 22.07 -13.33
N VAL A 67 12.56 23.18 -12.94
CA VAL A 67 12.30 23.48 -11.53
C VAL A 67 10.82 23.60 -11.27
N PHE A 68 10.31 22.73 -10.40
CA PHE A 68 8.94 22.76 -9.91
C PHE A 68 8.95 23.28 -8.47
N PRO A 69 8.33 24.43 -8.21
CA PRO A 69 8.38 25.08 -6.90
C PRO A 69 7.63 24.28 -5.85
N ARG A 70 7.98 24.50 -4.60
CA ARG A 70 7.17 23.96 -3.48
C ARG A 70 5.76 24.53 -3.54
N LEU A 71 4.78 23.65 -3.39
CA LEU A 71 3.36 24.03 -3.32
C LEU A 71 3.01 24.28 -1.86
N GLU A 72 2.60 25.51 -1.55
CA GLU A 72 2.23 25.93 -0.20
C GLU A 72 0.73 25.72 0.08
N GLY A 73 0.37 25.64 1.37
CA GLY A 73 -1.03 25.56 1.82
C GLY A 73 -1.66 24.16 1.70
N LEU A 74 -0.91 23.15 1.32
CA LEU A 74 -1.38 21.77 1.28
C LEU A 74 -1.18 21.10 2.65
N PRO A 75 -2.14 20.30 3.13
CA PRO A 75 -1.99 19.54 4.37
C PRO A 75 -1.16 18.26 4.20
N TYR A 76 -0.64 18.00 3.02
CA TYR A 76 0.21 16.85 2.67
C TYR A 76 1.43 17.30 1.87
N GLU A 77 2.45 16.44 1.79
CA GLU A 77 3.68 16.69 1.02
C GLU A 77 3.56 16.07 -0.37
N PRO A 78 3.46 16.88 -1.46
CA PRO A 78 3.37 16.36 -2.82
C PRO A 78 4.64 15.65 -3.29
N TRP A 79 5.80 16.02 -2.73
CA TRP A 79 7.13 15.50 -3.08
C TRP A 79 7.57 14.39 -2.13
N ARG A 80 6.61 13.62 -1.64
CA ARG A 80 6.84 12.60 -0.64
C ARG A 80 7.72 11.48 -1.18
N THR A 81 8.73 11.07 -0.39
CA THR A 81 9.69 10.01 -0.75
C THR A 81 9.61 8.79 0.18
N THR A 82 8.67 8.78 1.12
CA THR A 82 8.49 7.72 2.12
C THR A 82 7.04 7.33 2.27
N LEU A 83 6.77 6.09 2.63
CA LEU A 83 5.44 5.64 3.03
C LEU A 83 5.02 6.32 4.34
N TYR A 84 3.71 6.43 4.56
CA TYR A 84 3.20 6.90 5.84
C TYR A 84 3.41 5.87 6.94
N SER A 85 3.67 6.32 8.14
CA SER A 85 3.55 5.51 9.35
C SER A 85 2.22 5.78 10.06
N PRO A 86 1.71 4.85 10.90
CA PRO A 86 0.57 5.14 11.75
C PRO A 86 0.81 6.35 12.67
N ASP A 87 2.01 6.49 13.21
CA ASP A 87 2.37 7.61 14.09
C ASP A 87 2.32 8.96 13.36
N GLU A 88 2.62 8.97 12.07
CA GLU A 88 2.48 10.16 11.24
C GLU A 88 1.00 10.47 10.97
N LEU A 89 0.23 9.47 10.52
CA LEU A 89 -1.17 9.67 10.14
C LEU A 89 -2.04 10.10 11.33
N PHE A 90 -1.77 9.54 12.51
CA PHE A 90 -2.53 9.82 13.73
C PHE A 90 -1.82 10.77 14.71
N ARG A 91 -0.80 11.50 14.27
CA ARG A 91 -0.10 12.44 15.13
C ARG A 91 -1.07 13.46 15.74
N GLY A 92 -1.03 13.58 17.09
CA GLY A 92 -1.92 14.48 17.84
C GLY A 92 -3.24 13.82 18.27
N PHE A 93 -3.47 12.55 17.95
CA PHE A 93 -4.62 11.82 18.49
C PHE A 93 -4.44 11.56 19.99
N ASP A 94 -5.47 11.86 20.78
CA ASP A 94 -5.56 11.51 22.21
C ASP A 94 -6.55 10.35 22.38
N GLU A 95 -6.07 9.22 22.86
CA GLU A 95 -6.91 8.02 23.07
C GLU A 95 -8.03 8.24 24.11
N ASN A 96 -7.91 9.25 24.98
CA ASN A 96 -8.93 9.63 25.95
C ASN A 96 -9.97 10.60 25.39
N ASP A 97 -9.67 11.27 24.28
CA ASP A 97 -10.59 12.15 23.55
C ASP A 97 -10.62 11.78 22.05
N PRO A 98 -11.50 10.85 21.64
CA PRO A 98 -11.63 10.45 20.24
C PRO A 98 -11.94 11.58 19.27
N CYS A 99 -12.45 12.72 19.74
CA CYS A 99 -12.74 13.88 18.89
C CYS A 99 -11.47 14.51 18.31
N THR A 100 -10.31 14.31 18.94
CA THR A 100 -9.01 14.77 18.45
C THR A 100 -8.58 14.11 17.13
N TYR A 101 -9.25 13.03 16.70
CA TYR A 101 -9.05 12.46 15.36
C TYR A 101 -9.22 13.50 14.25
N CYS A 102 -10.16 14.42 14.38
CA CYS A 102 -10.42 15.48 13.39
C CYS A 102 -9.21 16.40 13.15
N ASP A 103 -8.27 16.46 14.10
CA ASP A 103 -7.05 17.28 14.03
C ASP A 103 -5.83 16.51 13.53
N THR A 104 -5.95 15.19 13.36
CA THR A 104 -4.86 14.37 12.84
C THR A 104 -4.54 14.70 11.38
N PRO A 105 -3.29 14.44 10.92
CA PRO A 105 -2.93 14.57 9.52
C PRO A 105 -3.86 13.80 8.59
N ASP A 106 -4.24 12.57 8.95
CA ASP A 106 -5.14 11.74 8.14
C ASP A 106 -6.49 12.42 7.89
N ALA A 107 -7.15 12.86 8.94
CA ALA A 107 -8.45 13.54 8.85
C ALA A 107 -8.35 14.89 8.12
N ARG A 108 -7.27 15.66 8.35
CA ARG A 108 -7.04 16.96 7.70
C ARG A 108 -6.81 16.82 6.21
N ILE A 109 -6.02 15.82 5.78
CA ILE A 109 -5.80 15.53 4.36
C ILE A 109 -7.12 15.10 3.70
N TYR A 110 -7.88 14.22 4.34
CA TYR A 110 -9.19 13.81 3.83
C TYR A 110 -10.18 14.98 3.74
N GLY A 111 -10.23 15.82 4.76
CA GLY A 111 -11.06 17.03 4.75
C GLY A 111 -10.69 17.99 3.63
N HIS A 112 -9.40 18.18 3.37
CA HIS A 112 -8.90 18.96 2.23
C HIS A 112 -9.28 18.32 0.89
N PHE A 113 -9.07 17.01 0.74
CA PHE A 113 -9.47 16.25 -0.45
C PHE A 113 -10.95 16.46 -0.79
N LYS A 114 -11.83 16.37 0.21
CA LYS A 114 -13.27 16.62 0.02
C LYS A 114 -13.58 18.06 -0.38
N LYS A 115 -12.94 19.04 0.23
CA LYS A 115 -13.14 20.47 -0.05
C LYS A 115 -12.66 20.88 -1.44
N THR A 116 -11.67 20.18 -1.99
CA THR A 116 -11.04 20.48 -3.27
C THR A 116 -11.55 19.57 -4.40
N GLY A 117 -12.83 19.15 -4.34
CA GLY A 117 -13.53 18.44 -5.42
C GLY A 117 -13.43 16.92 -5.38
N GLY A 118 -12.82 16.33 -4.34
CA GLY A 118 -12.73 14.88 -4.25
C GLY A 118 -11.96 14.26 -5.43
N ALA A 119 -12.53 13.22 -6.06
CA ALA A 119 -11.92 12.53 -7.19
C ALA A 119 -12.18 13.23 -8.54
N ASP A 120 -13.23 14.04 -8.64
CA ASP A 120 -13.80 14.40 -9.94
C ASP A 120 -13.38 15.78 -10.44
N GLU A 121 -13.26 16.80 -9.59
CA GLU A 121 -13.14 18.19 -10.03
C GLU A 121 -12.04 18.99 -9.29
N ALA A 122 -10.90 18.38 -9.03
CA ALA A 122 -9.82 19.10 -8.37
C ALA A 122 -9.28 20.24 -9.25
N PRO A 123 -9.01 21.45 -8.67
CA PRO A 123 -8.27 22.50 -9.38
C PRO A 123 -6.95 21.98 -9.94
N MET A 124 -6.48 22.55 -11.05
CA MET A 124 -5.31 22.05 -11.79
C MET A 124 -4.08 21.81 -10.89
N LEU A 125 -3.73 22.77 -10.03
CA LEU A 125 -2.56 22.63 -9.14
C LEU A 125 -2.77 21.56 -8.08
N GLU A 126 -3.98 21.40 -7.57
CA GLU A 126 -4.31 20.34 -6.62
C GLU A 126 -4.25 18.97 -7.29
N ALA A 127 -4.81 18.82 -8.50
CA ALA A 127 -4.73 17.59 -9.29
C ALA A 127 -3.28 17.20 -9.57
N PHE A 128 -2.43 18.17 -9.92
CA PHE A 128 -1.00 17.97 -10.12
C PHE A 128 -0.31 17.53 -8.82
N ALA A 129 -0.55 18.22 -7.71
CA ALA A 129 0.01 17.86 -6.41
C ALA A 129 -0.32 16.44 -5.96
N ARG A 130 -1.60 16.02 -6.14
CA ARG A 130 -2.03 14.65 -5.84
C ARG A 130 -1.34 13.60 -6.70
N ARG A 131 -1.11 13.88 -8.00
CA ARG A 131 -0.41 12.95 -8.89
C ARG A 131 1.05 12.78 -8.52
N LEU A 132 1.71 13.86 -8.13
CA LEU A 132 3.08 13.81 -7.63
C LEU A 132 3.19 13.03 -6.33
N HIS A 133 2.29 13.32 -5.38
CA HIS A 133 2.20 12.56 -4.13
C HIS A 133 2.03 11.06 -4.40
N ASP A 134 1.09 10.67 -5.25
CA ASP A 134 0.82 9.28 -5.55
C ASP A 134 2.00 8.60 -6.27
N HIS A 135 2.72 9.34 -7.11
CA HIS A 135 3.97 8.86 -7.70
C HIS A 135 5.02 8.59 -6.63
N GLY A 136 5.26 9.55 -5.72
CA GLY A 136 6.21 9.37 -4.64
C GLY A 136 5.86 8.22 -3.68
N ILE A 137 4.56 8.01 -3.42
CA ILE A 137 4.09 6.82 -2.68
C ILE A 137 4.42 5.54 -3.44
N THR A 138 4.25 5.51 -4.77
CA THR A 138 4.58 4.34 -5.60
C THR A 138 6.07 4.02 -5.54
N GLU A 139 6.95 5.01 -5.71
CA GLU A 139 8.41 4.82 -5.60
C GLU A 139 8.82 4.29 -4.21
N ALA A 140 8.26 4.88 -3.15
CA ALA A 140 8.50 4.42 -1.78
C ALA A 140 8.00 3.00 -1.53
N LEU A 141 6.87 2.62 -2.14
CA LEU A 141 6.33 1.26 -2.09
C LEU A 141 7.24 0.28 -2.82
N GLU A 142 7.71 0.61 -4.01
CA GLU A 142 8.65 -0.25 -4.76
C GLU A 142 9.94 -0.48 -3.98
N ALA A 143 10.48 0.55 -3.31
CA ALA A 143 11.64 0.41 -2.44
C ALA A 143 11.41 -0.53 -1.24
N LEU A 144 10.18 -0.57 -0.68
CA LEU A 144 9.80 -1.53 0.35
C LEU A 144 9.72 -2.96 -0.24
N LEU A 145 9.07 -3.11 -1.40
CA LEU A 145 8.89 -4.40 -2.06
C LEU A 145 10.21 -5.04 -2.52
N GLN A 146 11.21 -4.23 -2.90
CA GLN A 146 12.56 -4.73 -3.19
C GLN A 146 13.21 -5.39 -1.97
N LYS A 147 12.94 -4.89 -0.76
CA LYS A 147 13.42 -5.49 0.51
C LYS A 147 12.60 -6.70 0.92
N HIS A 148 11.35 -6.78 0.48
CA HIS A 148 10.39 -7.82 0.84
C HIS A 148 9.75 -8.42 -0.43
N PRO A 149 10.47 -9.24 -1.21
CA PRO A 149 9.97 -9.72 -2.51
C PRO A 149 8.85 -10.76 -2.42
N ARG A 150 8.64 -11.35 -1.24
CA ARG A 150 7.60 -12.36 -1.00
C ARG A 150 6.38 -11.71 -0.35
N VAL A 151 5.39 -11.34 -1.16
CA VAL A 151 4.19 -10.64 -0.71
C VAL A 151 2.96 -11.52 -0.81
N VAL A 152 2.22 -11.64 0.30
CA VAL A 152 0.87 -12.21 0.33
C VAL A 152 -0.10 -11.13 0.80
N ALA A 153 -1.18 -10.92 0.05
CA ALA A 153 -2.20 -9.97 0.44
C ALA A 153 -3.41 -10.65 1.10
N PHE A 154 -4.05 -9.92 2.03
CA PHE A 154 -5.37 -10.24 2.56
C PHE A 154 -6.38 -9.21 2.07
N MET A 155 -7.41 -9.68 1.38
CA MET A 155 -8.58 -8.91 0.98
C MET A 155 -9.78 -9.39 1.77
N GLY A 156 -10.69 -8.48 2.13
CA GLY A 156 -11.88 -8.85 2.90
C GLY A 156 -12.65 -7.65 3.41
N GLY A 157 -13.79 -7.91 4.03
CA GLY A 157 -14.73 -6.88 4.43
C GLY A 157 -14.20 -5.95 5.54
N HIS A 158 -14.36 -4.64 5.33
CA HIS A 158 -14.12 -3.62 6.35
C HIS A 158 -15.09 -3.73 7.53
N ALA A 159 -16.26 -4.34 7.29
CA ALA A 159 -17.30 -4.53 8.29
C ALA A 159 -17.09 -5.79 9.17
N MET A 160 -16.01 -6.57 8.96
CA MET A 160 -15.68 -7.69 9.84
C MET A 160 -15.45 -7.16 11.25
N ARG A 161 -16.21 -7.70 12.20
CA ARG A 161 -16.18 -7.25 13.59
C ARG A 161 -14.95 -7.80 14.31
N ARG A 162 -14.36 -7.03 15.22
CA ARG A 162 -13.22 -7.46 16.04
C ARG A 162 -13.55 -8.59 17.02
N ASP A 163 -14.85 -8.76 17.36
CA ASP A 163 -15.37 -9.84 18.19
C ASP A 163 -15.85 -11.06 17.39
N ASP A 164 -15.74 -11.05 16.07
CA ASP A 164 -16.03 -12.18 15.21
C ASP A 164 -14.91 -13.22 15.27
N PRO A 165 -15.19 -14.51 15.46
CA PRO A 165 -14.18 -15.57 15.40
C PRO A 165 -13.32 -15.56 14.13
N ALA A 166 -13.89 -15.15 12.99
CA ALA A 166 -13.15 -15.02 11.73
C ALA A 166 -12.04 -13.96 11.80
N TYR A 167 -12.20 -12.90 12.60
CA TYR A 167 -11.16 -11.89 12.81
C TYR A 167 -9.90 -12.50 13.43
N LEU A 168 -10.04 -13.30 14.48
CA LEU A 168 -8.90 -14.00 15.08
C LEU A 168 -8.28 -15.01 14.11
N THR A 169 -9.09 -15.73 13.34
CA THR A 169 -8.58 -16.68 12.34
C THR A 169 -7.76 -15.99 11.25
N VAL A 170 -8.24 -14.87 10.71
CA VAL A 170 -7.49 -14.05 9.74
C VAL A 170 -6.17 -13.56 10.34
N ALA A 171 -6.21 -13.06 11.59
CA ALA A 171 -5.01 -12.62 12.29
C ALA A 171 -4.00 -13.76 12.50
N GLN A 172 -4.46 -14.96 12.83
CA GLN A 172 -3.59 -16.14 12.99
C GLN A 172 -2.96 -16.59 11.68
N MET A 173 -3.73 -16.57 10.57
CA MET A 173 -3.18 -16.85 9.24
C MET A 173 -2.07 -15.84 8.87
N ALA A 174 -2.31 -14.56 9.10
CA ALA A 174 -1.34 -13.52 8.80
C ALA A 174 -0.08 -13.64 9.68
N ALA A 175 -0.23 -13.98 10.96
CA ALA A 175 0.90 -14.25 11.87
C ALA A 175 1.79 -15.39 11.36
N ARG A 176 1.19 -16.48 10.89
CA ARG A 176 1.93 -17.61 10.31
C ARG A 176 2.71 -17.22 9.07
N LEU A 177 2.09 -16.48 8.14
CA LEU A 177 2.77 -16.01 6.94
C LEU A 177 3.93 -15.05 7.26
N ALA A 178 3.73 -14.12 8.18
CA ALA A 178 4.79 -13.20 8.61
C ALA A 178 5.97 -13.95 9.25
N LYS A 179 5.70 -14.96 10.08
CA LYS A 179 6.73 -15.85 10.65
C LYS A 179 7.51 -16.62 9.58
N GLU A 180 6.88 -16.96 8.47
CA GLU A 180 7.52 -17.61 7.34
C GLU A 180 8.25 -16.62 6.40
N GLY A 181 8.33 -15.34 6.77
CA GLY A 181 9.04 -14.28 6.07
C GLY A 181 8.29 -13.66 4.89
N PHE A 182 6.95 -13.79 4.84
CA PHE A 182 6.14 -13.06 3.89
C PHE A 182 5.84 -11.64 4.39
N LEU A 183 5.89 -10.67 3.51
CA LEU A 183 5.27 -9.37 3.75
C LEU A 183 3.75 -9.52 3.61
N VAL A 184 3.03 -9.29 4.70
CA VAL A 184 1.58 -9.26 4.68
C VAL A 184 1.10 -7.88 4.24
N ALA A 185 0.36 -7.83 3.13
CA ALA A 185 -0.24 -6.61 2.58
C ALA A 185 -1.77 -6.65 2.70
N THR A 186 -2.40 -5.49 2.86
CA THR A 186 -3.85 -5.34 2.92
C THR A 186 -4.29 -4.01 2.31
N GLY A 187 -5.59 -3.78 2.16
CA GLY A 187 -6.13 -2.47 1.82
C GLY A 187 -5.94 -1.39 2.91
N GLY A 188 -5.36 -1.74 4.06
CA GLY A 188 -4.96 -0.80 5.10
C GLY A 188 -6.10 -0.23 5.96
N GLY A 189 -7.35 -0.66 5.74
CA GLY A 189 -8.53 -0.22 6.48
C GLY A 189 -8.89 -1.12 7.68
N PRO A 190 -10.11 -0.98 8.21
CA PRO A 190 -10.63 -1.79 9.33
C PRO A 190 -10.99 -3.23 8.93
N GLY A 191 -11.51 -3.99 9.86
CA GLY A 191 -12.03 -5.34 9.66
C GLY A 191 -10.97 -6.37 9.32
N ALA A 192 -11.18 -7.16 8.26
CA ALA A 192 -10.24 -8.20 7.85
C ALA A 192 -8.83 -7.67 7.56
N MET A 193 -8.73 -6.45 7.05
CA MET A 193 -7.46 -5.77 6.78
C MET A 193 -6.70 -5.47 8.07
N GLU A 194 -7.40 -4.94 9.07
CA GLU A 194 -6.84 -4.70 10.40
C GLU A 194 -6.40 -6.01 11.08
N ALA A 195 -7.25 -7.06 11.00
CA ALA A 195 -6.94 -8.37 11.55
C ALA A 195 -5.63 -8.94 10.97
N ALA A 196 -5.46 -8.85 9.65
CA ALA A 196 -4.26 -9.35 8.99
C ALA A 196 -3.01 -8.52 9.36
N ASN A 197 -3.10 -7.19 9.37
CA ASN A 197 -1.97 -6.35 9.76
C ASN A 197 -1.59 -6.55 11.24
N LEU A 198 -2.58 -6.67 12.15
CA LEU A 198 -2.34 -7.00 13.56
C LEU A 198 -1.63 -8.36 13.67
N GLY A 199 -2.21 -9.39 13.04
CA GLY A 199 -1.68 -10.74 13.09
C GLY A 199 -0.23 -10.82 12.62
N ALA A 200 0.10 -10.20 11.49
CA ALA A 200 1.46 -10.17 10.95
C ALA A 200 2.48 -9.62 11.96
N ARG A 201 2.10 -8.62 12.76
CA ARG A 201 2.94 -8.04 13.80
C ARG A 201 3.22 -8.98 14.98
N PHE A 202 2.43 -10.06 15.12
CA PHE A 202 2.58 -11.08 16.16
C PHE A 202 3.19 -12.38 15.64
N GLY A 203 3.81 -12.38 14.44
CA GLY A 203 4.37 -13.58 13.81
C GLY A 203 5.37 -14.36 14.69
N ASP A 204 6.20 -13.65 15.43
CA ASP A 204 7.21 -14.25 16.33
C ASP A 204 6.71 -14.40 17.78
N ALA A 205 5.51 -13.93 18.10
CA ALA A 205 4.94 -14.00 19.43
C ALA A 205 4.14 -15.29 19.66
N PRO A 206 3.97 -15.72 20.92
CA PRO A 206 3.05 -16.80 21.26
C PRO A 206 1.61 -16.48 20.82
N THR A 207 0.87 -17.48 20.33
CA THR A 207 -0.52 -17.31 19.89
C THR A 207 -1.44 -16.75 20.95
N SER A 208 -1.17 -17.02 22.24
CA SER A 208 -1.91 -16.45 23.37
C SER A 208 -1.78 -14.93 23.46
N ARG A 209 -0.63 -14.35 23.06
CA ARG A 209 -0.44 -12.90 23.03
C ARG A 209 -1.29 -12.25 21.92
N LEU A 210 -1.36 -12.89 20.74
CA LEU A 210 -2.25 -12.44 19.65
C LEU A 210 -3.72 -12.52 20.07
N ALA A 211 -4.13 -13.63 20.68
CA ALA A 211 -5.50 -13.79 21.17
C ALA A 211 -5.86 -12.71 22.22
N ALA A 212 -4.94 -12.39 23.14
CA ALA A 212 -5.14 -11.31 24.10
C ALA A 212 -5.24 -9.93 23.42
N ALA A 213 -4.44 -9.66 22.39
CA ALA A 213 -4.52 -8.42 21.63
C ALA A 213 -5.88 -8.28 20.91
N VAL A 214 -6.36 -9.33 20.26
CA VAL A 214 -7.70 -9.36 19.63
C VAL A 214 -8.80 -9.15 20.66
N GLN A 215 -8.71 -9.82 21.82
CA GLN A 215 -9.66 -9.63 22.91
C GLN A 215 -9.67 -8.18 23.43
N GLY A 216 -8.51 -7.52 23.47
CA GLY A 216 -8.40 -6.10 23.83
C GLY A 216 -9.09 -5.16 22.86
N LEU A 217 -9.26 -5.54 21.59
CA LEU A 217 -9.99 -4.77 20.58
C LEU A 217 -11.51 -4.97 20.61
N ALA A 218 -11.98 -6.10 21.16
CA ALA A 218 -13.40 -6.49 21.15
C ALA A 218 -14.38 -5.49 21.75
N PRO A 219 -14.01 -4.64 22.76
CA PRO A 219 -14.91 -3.61 23.29
C PRO A 219 -15.40 -2.57 22.29
N ALA A 220 -14.66 -2.35 21.18
CA ALA A 220 -15.06 -1.48 20.08
C ALA A 220 -15.03 -2.27 18.78
N PRO A 221 -16.04 -3.10 18.50
CA PRO A 221 -15.99 -4.11 17.44
C PRO A 221 -16.07 -3.53 16.02
N LEU A 222 -16.67 -2.38 15.82
CA LEU A 222 -16.83 -1.77 14.50
C LEU A 222 -16.02 -0.47 14.39
N TYR A 223 -15.53 -0.17 13.18
CA TYR A 223 -14.78 1.07 12.93
C TYR A 223 -15.63 2.34 13.12
N SER A 224 -16.96 2.22 13.11
CA SER A 224 -17.92 3.29 13.45
C SER A 224 -18.04 3.56 14.95
N ASP A 225 -17.51 2.68 15.79
CA ASP A 225 -17.53 2.87 17.23
C ASP A 225 -16.55 3.98 17.63
N LYS A 226 -17.01 4.92 18.46
CA LYS A 226 -16.17 6.05 18.88
C LYS A 226 -14.84 5.64 19.50
N ALA A 227 -14.82 4.51 20.19
CA ALA A 227 -13.63 3.98 20.86
C ALA A 227 -12.75 3.08 19.96
N TRP A 228 -13.10 2.92 18.66
CA TRP A 228 -12.38 2.00 17.78
C TRP A 228 -10.88 2.30 17.70
N LEU A 229 -10.52 3.55 17.45
CA LEU A 229 -9.13 3.97 17.37
C LEU A 229 -8.46 3.98 18.77
N SER A 230 -9.16 4.44 19.80
CA SER A 230 -8.66 4.45 21.18
C SER A 230 -8.29 3.06 21.67
N THR A 231 -9.15 2.05 21.44
CA THR A 231 -8.84 0.66 21.81
C THR A 231 -7.65 0.12 21.04
N ALA A 232 -7.47 0.51 19.78
CA ALA A 232 -6.30 0.11 18.99
C ALA A 232 -5.00 0.71 19.59
N PHE A 233 -5.00 1.97 20.00
CA PHE A 233 -3.87 2.58 20.71
C PHE A 233 -3.58 1.89 22.03
N GLN A 234 -4.59 1.56 22.84
CA GLN A 234 -4.45 0.84 24.09
C GLN A 234 -3.84 -0.55 23.89
N VAL A 235 -4.31 -1.30 22.89
CA VAL A 235 -3.75 -2.61 22.53
C VAL A 235 -2.31 -2.47 22.05
N ARG A 236 -2.00 -1.45 21.24
CA ARG A 236 -0.64 -1.16 20.80
C ARG A 236 0.29 -0.86 21.97
N ALA A 237 -0.15 -0.09 22.94
CA ALA A 237 0.60 0.21 24.15
C ALA A 237 0.80 -1.03 25.04
N ALA A 238 -0.25 -1.82 25.25
CA ALA A 238 -0.21 -3.04 26.07
C ALA A 238 0.72 -4.14 25.51
N HIS A 239 0.98 -4.11 24.21
CA HIS A 239 1.83 -5.08 23.50
C HIS A 239 3.08 -4.43 22.85
N ALA A 240 3.52 -3.29 23.38
CA ALA A 240 4.65 -2.54 22.81
C ALA A 240 5.94 -3.38 22.72
N ASP A 241 6.15 -4.29 23.68
CA ASP A 241 7.28 -5.24 23.70
C ASP A 241 7.29 -6.18 22.47
N VAL A 242 6.13 -6.69 22.06
CA VAL A 242 5.99 -7.52 20.86
C VAL A 242 6.14 -6.67 19.60
N LEU A 243 5.51 -5.51 19.59
CA LEU A 243 5.41 -4.67 18.38
C LEU A 243 6.71 -3.95 18.02
N ALA A 244 7.63 -3.72 19.00
CA ALA A 244 8.88 -3.01 18.76
C ALA A 244 9.83 -3.72 17.79
N GLY A 245 9.85 -5.05 17.77
CA GLY A 245 10.71 -5.86 16.88
C GLY A 245 9.93 -6.69 15.86
N SER A 246 8.65 -6.38 15.68
CA SER A 246 7.75 -7.18 14.83
C SER A 246 8.06 -7.09 13.33
N PRO A 247 7.67 -8.10 12.53
CA PRO A 247 7.77 -8.06 11.09
C PRO A 247 7.10 -6.82 10.47
N ALA A 248 7.64 -6.38 9.33
CA ALA A 248 7.00 -5.34 8.54
C ALA A 248 5.66 -5.84 7.98
N THR A 249 4.68 -4.94 7.88
CA THR A 249 3.39 -5.19 7.24
C THR A 249 2.90 -3.93 6.54
N LEU A 250 2.15 -4.10 5.46
CA LEU A 250 1.76 -3.04 4.56
C LEU A 250 0.24 -2.85 4.54
N GLY A 251 -0.20 -1.61 4.69
CA GLY A 251 -1.54 -1.16 4.33
C GLY A 251 -1.50 -0.33 3.05
N VAL A 252 -2.47 -0.51 2.16
CA VAL A 252 -2.61 0.30 0.93
C VAL A 252 -3.97 1.00 0.94
N PRO A 253 -4.20 2.00 1.80
CA PRO A 253 -5.46 2.72 1.88
C PRO A 253 -5.57 3.82 0.81
N THR A 254 -6.74 4.45 0.75
CA THR A 254 -7.00 5.59 -0.13
C THR A 254 -7.68 6.73 0.62
N PHE A 255 -7.41 7.98 0.20
CA PHE A 255 -8.19 9.14 0.66
C PHE A 255 -9.58 9.20 0.03
N PHE A 256 -9.87 8.42 -1.02
CA PHE A 256 -11.20 8.32 -1.62
C PHE A 256 -12.24 7.78 -0.62
N TYR A 257 -11.87 6.78 0.17
CA TYR A 257 -12.66 6.20 1.26
C TYR A 257 -12.20 6.69 2.65
N GLY A 258 -11.74 7.94 2.76
CA GLY A 258 -11.15 8.48 3.98
C GLY A 258 -12.09 8.63 5.18
N HIS A 259 -13.38 8.26 5.03
CA HIS A 259 -14.30 8.05 6.15
C HIS A 259 -14.04 6.73 6.90
N GLU A 260 -13.29 5.81 6.29
CA GLU A 260 -12.74 4.63 6.94
C GLU A 260 -11.28 4.95 7.31
N PRO A 261 -10.96 5.10 8.62
CA PRO A 261 -9.58 5.41 9.00
C PRO A 261 -8.65 4.24 8.69
N PRO A 262 -7.37 4.50 8.37
CA PRO A 262 -6.38 3.43 8.24
C PRO A 262 -6.22 2.70 9.58
N ASN A 263 -5.93 1.39 9.52
CA ASN A 263 -5.70 0.65 10.74
C ASN A 263 -4.34 1.00 11.38
N LEU A 264 -4.27 0.90 12.70
CA LEU A 264 -3.08 1.28 13.48
C LEU A 264 -1.94 0.24 13.40
N PHE A 265 -2.20 -0.96 12.86
CA PHE A 265 -1.29 -2.10 12.96
C PHE A 265 -0.41 -2.31 11.73
N ALA A 266 -0.72 -1.73 10.58
CA ALA A 266 0.22 -1.70 9.47
C ALA A 266 1.45 -0.86 9.84
N THR A 267 2.66 -1.37 9.59
CA THR A 267 3.90 -0.61 9.84
C THR A 267 4.12 0.49 8.82
N HIS A 268 3.64 0.27 7.59
CA HIS A 268 3.75 1.17 6.46
C HIS A 268 2.38 1.31 5.79
N HIS A 269 2.03 2.54 5.40
CA HIS A 269 0.83 2.81 4.63
C HIS A 269 1.20 3.49 3.30
N ALA A 270 0.90 2.81 2.20
CA ALA A 270 0.91 3.40 0.85
C ALA A 270 -0.47 4.01 0.60
N LYS A 271 -0.71 5.24 1.07
CA LYS A 271 -2.03 5.87 1.00
C LYS A 271 -2.13 6.79 -0.22
N TYR A 272 -3.06 6.49 -1.12
CA TYR A 272 -3.22 7.15 -2.42
C TYR A 272 -4.43 8.08 -2.49
N PHE A 273 -4.33 9.12 -3.31
CA PHE A 273 -5.49 9.91 -3.74
C PHE A 273 -6.26 9.22 -4.88
N ALA A 274 -5.55 8.63 -5.85
CA ALA A 274 -6.14 7.93 -6.98
C ALA A 274 -6.53 6.49 -6.59
N ASN A 275 -7.84 6.24 -6.44
CA ASN A 275 -8.34 4.93 -6.04
C ASN A 275 -8.01 3.82 -7.06
N CYS A 276 -8.02 4.12 -8.36
CA CYS A 276 -7.64 3.15 -9.40
C CYS A 276 -6.20 2.66 -9.24
N THR A 277 -5.24 3.56 -8.94
CA THR A 277 -3.84 3.18 -8.67
C THR A 277 -3.74 2.30 -7.43
N ARG A 278 -4.49 2.62 -6.39
CA ARG A 278 -4.55 1.84 -5.15
C ARG A 278 -5.11 0.44 -5.38
N GLU A 279 -6.25 0.32 -6.08
CA GLU A 279 -6.92 -0.97 -6.29
C GLU A 279 -6.09 -1.91 -7.16
N GLU A 280 -5.65 -1.44 -8.32
CA GLU A 280 -4.81 -2.23 -9.21
C GLU A 280 -3.44 -2.55 -8.57
N GLY A 281 -2.83 -1.56 -7.93
CA GLY A 281 -1.55 -1.72 -7.26
C GLY A 281 -1.58 -2.77 -6.16
N LEU A 282 -2.62 -2.77 -5.30
CA LEU A 282 -2.73 -3.73 -4.20
C LEU A 282 -2.84 -5.18 -4.70
N VAL A 283 -3.58 -5.43 -5.76
CA VAL A 283 -3.68 -6.77 -6.36
C VAL A 283 -2.37 -7.18 -7.04
N SER A 284 -1.74 -6.25 -7.76
CA SER A 284 -0.51 -6.52 -8.53
C SER A 284 0.73 -6.77 -7.68
N LEU A 285 0.81 -6.21 -6.47
CA LEU A 285 1.96 -6.42 -5.58
C LEU A 285 1.95 -7.78 -4.89
N ALA A 286 0.80 -8.47 -4.82
CA ALA A 286 0.61 -9.73 -4.11
C ALA A 286 1.11 -10.95 -4.92
N THR A 287 2.35 -10.92 -5.33
CA THR A 287 2.95 -11.92 -6.24
C THR A 287 2.95 -13.34 -5.73
N HIS A 288 2.90 -13.56 -4.42
CA HIS A 288 2.88 -14.90 -3.81
C HIS A 288 1.47 -15.39 -3.46
N GLY A 289 0.46 -14.57 -3.73
CA GLY A 289 -0.95 -14.94 -3.64
C GLY A 289 -1.79 -13.99 -2.81
N ILE A 290 -3.10 -14.15 -2.95
CA ILE A 290 -4.09 -13.38 -2.21
C ILE A 290 -5.01 -14.33 -1.46
N ILE A 291 -5.26 -14.02 -0.17
CA ILE A 291 -6.26 -14.68 0.66
C ILE A 291 -7.47 -13.75 0.75
N PHE A 292 -8.60 -14.20 0.24
CA PHE A 292 -9.87 -13.48 0.25
C PHE A 292 -10.74 -13.99 1.40
N ALA A 293 -10.85 -13.20 2.48
CA ALA A 293 -11.82 -13.42 3.55
C ALA A 293 -13.21 -12.90 3.14
N PRO A 294 -14.30 -13.30 3.79
CA PRO A 294 -15.64 -12.80 3.52
C PRO A 294 -15.68 -11.26 3.43
N GLY A 295 -16.28 -10.76 2.36
CA GLY A 295 -16.33 -9.31 2.08
C GLY A 295 -17.42 -8.99 1.05
N ALA A 296 -17.69 -7.71 0.84
CA ALA A 296 -18.75 -7.24 -0.06
C ALA A 296 -18.21 -6.88 -1.47
N ALA A 297 -18.82 -5.88 -2.10
CA ALA A 297 -18.57 -5.53 -3.49
C ALA A 297 -17.09 -5.23 -3.82
N GLY A 298 -16.36 -4.53 -2.94
CA GLY A 298 -14.92 -4.26 -3.15
C GLY A 298 -14.10 -5.54 -3.21
N THR A 299 -14.35 -6.49 -2.29
CA THR A 299 -13.65 -7.78 -2.30
C THR A 299 -13.98 -8.62 -3.54
N VAL A 300 -15.24 -8.58 -4.02
CA VAL A 300 -15.63 -9.22 -5.29
C VAL A 300 -14.90 -8.58 -6.48
N GLN A 301 -14.80 -7.26 -6.50
CA GLN A 301 -14.00 -6.55 -7.51
C GLN A 301 -12.55 -7.02 -7.50
N GLU A 302 -11.92 -7.08 -6.32
CA GLU A 302 -10.52 -7.52 -6.16
C GLU A 302 -10.33 -8.97 -6.62
N ILE A 303 -11.28 -9.89 -6.33
CA ILE A 303 -11.24 -11.29 -6.82
C ILE A 303 -11.22 -11.33 -8.35
N PHE A 304 -12.11 -10.60 -9.02
CA PHE A 304 -12.16 -10.66 -10.49
C PHE A 304 -11.07 -9.84 -11.16
N GLN A 305 -10.53 -8.82 -10.50
CA GLN A 305 -9.35 -8.10 -10.96
C GLN A 305 -8.11 -9.01 -10.92
N ASP A 306 -7.88 -9.74 -9.83
CA ASP A 306 -6.81 -10.73 -9.72
C ASP A 306 -7.01 -11.88 -10.72
N ALA A 307 -8.24 -12.39 -10.84
CA ALA A 307 -8.57 -13.39 -11.87
C ALA A 307 -8.26 -12.91 -13.29
N CYS A 308 -8.51 -11.64 -13.59
CA CYS A 308 -8.17 -11.02 -14.87
C CYS A 308 -6.65 -10.94 -15.07
N GLN A 309 -5.91 -10.48 -14.06
CA GLN A 309 -4.45 -10.42 -14.10
C GLN A 309 -3.84 -11.82 -14.29
N ASN A 310 -4.33 -12.81 -13.58
CA ASN A 310 -3.93 -14.22 -13.71
C ASN A 310 -4.27 -14.79 -15.08
N HIS A 311 -5.46 -14.47 -15.62
CA HIS A 311 -5.92 -14.96 -16.92
C HIS A 311 -5.01 -14.49 -18.06
N TYR A 312 -4.59 -13.23 -18.02
CA TYR A 312 -3.76 -12.62 -19.05
C TYR A 312 -2.26 -12.60 -18.70
N GLY A 313 -1.87 -12.98 -17.49
CA GLY A 313 -0.49 -12.93 -17.01
C GLY A 313 0.09 -11.51 -17.03
N THR A 314 -0.73 -10.51 -16.76
CA THR A 314 -0.33 -9.09 -16.87
C THR A 314 0.71 -8.68 -15.84
N VAL A 315 0.78 -9.38 -14.71
CA VAL A 315 1.76 -9.13 -13.66
C VAL A 315 2.94 -10.09 -13.84
N ARG A 316 4.09 -9.58 -14.23
CA ARG A 316 5.36 -10.31 -14.42
C ARG A 316 5.27 -11.54 -15.33
N GLY A 317 4.19 -11.72 -16.09
CA GLY A 317 3.93 -12.96 -16.85
C GLY A 317 3.62 -14.17 -15.96
N GLU A 318 3.13 -13.96 -14.76
CA GLU A 318 2.90 -14.99 -13.75
C GLU A 318 1.41 -15.14 -13.41
N VAL A 319 1.05 -16.30 -12.88
CA VAL A 319 -0.25 -16.59 -12.24
C VAL A 319 0.00 -16.81 -10.75
N ALA A 320 -0.55 -15.96 -9.92
CA ALA A 320 -0.44 -16.04 -8.46
C ALA A 320 -1.55 -16.92 -7.85
N PRO A 321 -1.32 -17.54 -6.69
CA PRO A 321 -2.36 -18.29 -5.98
C PRO A 321 -3.48 -17.39 -5.47
N MET A 322 -4.73 -17.83 -5.65
CA MET A 322 -5.94 -17.20 -5.12
C MET A 322 -6.62 -18.15 -4.13
N ALA A 323 -6.70 -17.79 -2.87
CA ALA A 323 -7.31 -18.61 -1.83
C ALA A 323 -8.52 -17.89 -1.22
N LEU A 324 -9.71 -18.47 -1.36
CA LEU A 324 -10.95 -17.96 -0.79
C LEU A 324 -11.21 -18.68 0.55
N TYR A 325 -11.11 -17.93 1.66
CA TYR A 325 -11.47 -18.43 2.98
C TYR A 325 -12.96 -18.21 3.23
N GLY A 326 -13.68 -19.25 3.66
CA GLY A 326 -15.14 -19.23 3.86
C GLY A 326 -15.89 -19.91 2.70
N GLU A 327 -15.87 -21.25 2.64
CA GLU A 327 -16.42 -22.01 1.52
C GLU A 327 -17.90 -21.77 1.33
N ARG A 328 -18.69 -21.81 2.42
CA ARG A 328 -20.14 -21.53 2.35
C ARG A 328 -20.40 -20.11 1.84
N TYR A 329 -19.65 -19.12 2.32
CA TYR A 329 -19.82 -17.73 1.92
C TYR A 329 -19.62 -17.55 0.40
N TRP A 330 -18.53 -18.08 -0.14
CA TRP A 330 -18.15 -17.88 -1.53
C TRP A 330 -18.86 -18.80 -2.52
N LYS A 331 -19.52 -19.89 -2.03
CA LYS A 331 -20.30 -20.80 -2.87
C LYS A 331 -21.79 -20.55 -2.82
N GLU A 332 -22.34 -20.11 -1.67
CA GLU A 332 -23.77 -20.06 -1.41
C GLU A 332 -24.29 -18.65 -1.12
N GLU A 333 -23.65 -17.91 -0.18
CA GLU A 333 -24.15 -16.61 0.28
C GLU A 333 -23.83 -15.50 -0.73
N LEU A 334 -22.60 -15.45 -1.22
CA LEU A 334 -22.15 -14.58 -2.31
C LEU A 334 -21.40 -15.44 -3.33
N PRO A 335 -22.11 -16.10 -4.28
CA PRO A 335 -21.57 -17.19 -5.08
C PRO A 335 -20.60 -16.73 -6.17
N VAL A 336 -19.40 -16.33 -5.78
CA VAL A 336 -18.29 -15.92 -6.67
C VAL A 336 -17.54 -17.13 -7.22
N TRP A 337 -17.43 -18.20 -6.42
CA TRP A 337 -16.63 -19.38 -6.76
C TRP A 337 -16.96 -20.02 -8.11
N PRO A 338 -18.23 -20.26 -8.49
CA PRO A 338 -18.53 -20.89 -9.78
C PRO A 338 -18.01 -20.11 -10.99
N ALA A 339 -18.05 -18.78 -10.94
CA ALA A 339 -17.56 -17.93 -12.03
C ALA A 339 -16.03 -17.94 -12.07
N LEU A 340 -15.37 -17.84 -10.90
CA LEU A 340 -13.92 -17.90 -10.79
C LEU A 340 -13.36 -19.24 -11.30
N GLU A 341 -13.96 -20.35 -10.87
CA GLU A 341 -13.57 -21.69 -11.29
C GLU A 341 -13.74 -21.90 -12.81
N ALA A 342 -14.81 -21.36 -13.38
CA ALA A 342 -15.04 -21.44 -14.82
C ALA A 342 -13.96 -20.67 -15.62
N LEU A 343 -13.56 -19.47 -15.14
CA LEU A 343 -12.45 -18.70 -15.73
C LEU A 343 -11.13 -19.46 -15.62
N ALA A 344 -10.81 -19.97 -14.43
CA ALA A 344 -9.58 -20.72 -14.18
C ALA A 344 -9.48 -21.97 -15.05
N ARG A 345 -10.59 -22.69 -15.24
CA ARG A 345 -10.66 -23.90 -16.09
C ARG A 345 -10.40 -23.55 -17.56
N ARG A 346 -10.96 -22.44 -18.07
CA ARG A 346 -10.75 -22.00 -19.46
C ARG A 346 -9.30 -21.64 -19.74
N ALA A 347 -8.63 -20.99 -18.80
CA ALA A 347 -7.25 -20.54 -18.94
C ALA A 347 -6.21 -21.49 -18.33
N LYS A 348 -6.62 -22.67 -17.83
CA LYS A 348 -5.78 -23.75 -17.31
C LYS A 348 -4.92 -23.35 -16.10
N TRP A 349 -5.52 -22.61 -15.14
CA TRP A 349 -4.89 -22.28 -13.87
C TRP A 349 -5.74 -22.68 -12.65
N THR A 350 -6.54 -23.75 -12.77
CA THR A 350 -7.34 -24.32 -11.65
C THR A 350 -6.48 -24.80 -10.49
N ASP A 351 -5.22 -25.10 -10.74
CA ASP A 351 -4.20 -25.43 -9.74
C ASP A 351 -3.74 -24.21 -8.92
N ARG A 352 -4.21 -23.00 -9.24
CA ARG A 352 -3.89 -21.73 -8.59
C ARG A 352 -5.07 -21.14 -7.80
N ILE A 353 -6.16 -21.85 -7.65
CA ILE A 353 -7.32 -21.43 -6.87
C ILE A 353 -7.72 -22.49 -5.86
N VAL A 354 -8.14 -22.04 -4.68
CA VAL A 354 -8.72 -22.88 -3.63
C VAL A 354 -9.84 -22.13 -2.91
N VAL A 355 -10.86 -22.85 -2.46
CA VAL A 355 -11.85 -22.36 -1.50
C VAL A 355 -11.93 -23.35 -0.36
N SER A 356 -11.87 -22.86 0.89
CA SER A 356 -11.89 -23.73 2.07
C SER A 356 -12.31 -22.96 3.33
N ASP A 357 -12.96 -23.66 4.25
CA ASP A 357 -13.18 -23.20 5.63
C ASP A 357 -11.99 -23.54 6.55
N ASP A 358 -11.07 -24.42 6.09
CA ASP A 358 -9.88 -24.79 6.84
C ASP A 358 -8.73 -23.79 6.58
N ALA A 359 -8.44 -22.95 7.59
CA ALA A 359 -7.36 -21.97 7.55
C ALA A 359 -5.98 -22.58 7.29
N GLU A 360 -5.71 -23.80 7.80
CA GLU A 360 -4.45 -24.50 7.56
C GLU A 360 -4.34 -25.01 6.12
N ALA A 361 -5.47 -25.39 5.49
CA ALA A 361 -5.48 -25.73 4.07
C ALA A 361 -5.21 -24.50 3.19
N VAL A 362 -5.81 -23.35 3.53
CA VAL A 362 -5.56 -22.07 2.86
C VAL A 362 -4.09 -21.67 2.96
N LEU A 363 -3.51 -21.71 4.16
CA LEU A 363 -2.10 -21.39 4.40
C LEU A 363 -1.16 -22.33 3.61
N ARG A 364 -1.36 -23.64 3.71
CA ARG A 364 -0.56 -24.61 2.94
C ARG A 364 -0.62 -24.34 1.46
N PHE A 365 -1.80 -24.04 0.94
CA PHE A 365 -1.96 -23.73 -0.48
C PHE A 365 -1.11 -22.53 -0.88
N VAL A 366 -1.23 -21.38 -0.20
CA VAL A 366 -0.50 -20.16 -0.54
C VAL A 366 1.01 -20.33 -0.37
N THR A 367 1.45 -21.03 0.69
CA THR A 367 2.90 -21.20 0.97
C THR A 367 3.58 -22.23 0.08
N THR A 368 2.84 -23.22 -0.44
CA THR A 368 3.44 -24.32 -1.22
C THR A 368 3.26 -24.18 -2.73
N VAL A 369 2.13 -23.56 -3.17
CA VAL A 369 1.82 -23.48 -4.61
C VAL A 369 2.66 -22.41 -5.31
N GLY A 370 2.84 -21.25 -4.70
CA GLY A 370 3.63 -20.13 -5.24
C GLY A 370 3.18 -19.62 -6.61
N PRO A 371 3.78 -18.56 -7.15
CA PRO A 371 3.50 -18.07 -8.49
C PRO A 371 4.02 -19.03 -9.57
N ARG A 372 3.35 -19.06 -10.73
CA ARG A 372 3.76 -19.84 -11.89
C ARG A 372 3.92 -18.94 -13.11
N THR A 373 5.10 -18.93 -13.71
CA THR A 373 5.35 -18.22 -14.96
C THR A 373 4.58 -18.83 -16.12
N LEU A 374 3.87 -18.02 -16.89
CA LEU A 374 3.24 -18.44 -18.13
C LEU A 374 4.31 -18.58 -19.25
N SER A 375 4.20 -19.64 -20.04
CA SER A 375 5.08 -19.79 -21.20
C SER A 375 4.82 -18.66 -22.21
N ARG A 376 5.86 -17.98 -22.68
CA ARG A 376 5.78 -16.88 -23.67
C ARG A 376 5.08 -17.23 -24.98
N ALA A 377 4.84 -18.50 -25.28
CA ALA A 377 4.14 -18.94 -26.47
C ALA A 377 2.68 -18.46 -26.57
N SER A 378 2.09 -17.96 -25.46
CA SER A 378 0.75 -17.38 -25.46
C SER A 378 0.69 -15.85 -25.70
N TRP A 379 1.85 -15.19 -25.85
CA TRP A 379 1.96 -13.71 -25.90
C TRP A 379 2.39 -13.15 -27.25
N SER A 380 2.28 -13.88 -28.37
CA SER A 380 2.57 -13.31 -29.70
C SER A 380 1.41 -12.41 -30.18
N PHE A 381 1.30 -11.22 -29.59
CA PHE A 381 0.42 -10.17 -30.11
C PHE A 381 0.86 -9.71 -31.52
N CYS A 382 2.11 -9.89 -31.85
CA CYS A 382 2.67 -9.60 -33.18
C CYS A 382 2.44 -10.70 -34.23
N GLY A 383 2.12 -11.93 -33.85
CA GLY A 383 2.02 -13.05 -34.79
C GLY A 383 0.90 -12.94 -35.82
N ALA A 384 -0.15 -12.16 -35.52
CA ALA A 384 -1.27 -11.96 -36.47
C ALA A 384 -1.07 -10.78 -37.42
N PHE A 385 -0.20 -9.83 -37.10
CA PHE A 385 0.03 -8.61 -37.88
C PHE A 385 1.38 -8.56 -38.61
N CYS A 386 2.32 -9.44 -38.26
CA CYS A 386 3.66 -9.49 -38.85
C CYS A 386 3.90 -10.75 -39.72
N ALA A 387 2.87 -11.51 -40.06
CA ALA A 387 2.99 -12.73 -40.85
C ALA A 387 3.18 -12.48 -42.37
N ASP A 388 3.16 -11.24 -42.83
CA ASP A 388 3.25 -10.84 -44.24
C ASP A 388 4.40 -9.85 -44.52
N GLN A 389 5.54 -9.95 -43.82
CA GLN A 389 6.76 -9.24 -44.27
C GLN A 389 7.96 -10.21 -44.37
#